data_def4dfd94b095abaeddacb0d03837a46
#
_entry.id   def4dfd94b095abaeddacb0d03837a46
#
_cell.length_a   1.000
_cell.length_b   1.000
_cell.length_c   1.000
_cell.angle_alpha   90.00
_cell.angle_beta   90.00
_cell.angle_gamma   90.00
#
_symmetry.space_group_name_H-M   'P 1'
#
loop_
_entity.id
_entity.type
_entity.pdbx_description
1 polymer ?
#
loop_
_entity_poly.entity_id
_entity_poly.type
_entity_poly.pdbx_seq_one_letter_code
_entity_poly.pdbx_strand_id
1 'polypeptide(L)'
;MQSGKISLLILALFTTSFAFGQSEALKIVVNNLAFYKQKGDLKYLSNAKKSADSLVVTRKDSADLEKNVYRIIVNSSILYTDSLNKLNQPETFLPQTAALLDKFQEKGKIYKYQPELDYAKRCLANVYIRKGFALSKSGDFKNAVDVFQKAKRYAPAHKQINAYIAYASNKLGNLQEAANYYSNLINTDSTKLEYLETASTIYKSLGDTAKALQIVKKGRRLLPQNKQLLQDEANIYNNKRDYKSLEPLIISLIDNNANNSEITFVAANCYDNLNQYDKAESLYLRAIELNGVAYEPVFNLGLLYFKKSTLKGNNDDKNITSAILWLEKANEMVPKDKKCLELLQLAYIKTGNQNQLDRVNNRLEQLN
;
A
#
# COMPACT_ATOMS: atom_id res chain seq x y z
N MET A 1 0.27 16.50 11.31
CA MET A 1 -0.79 15.72 11.96
C MET A 1 -1.93 16.67 12.36
N GLN A 2 -2.89 16.90 11.47
CA GLN A 2 -4.09 17.65 11.80
C GLN A 2 -5.13 16.66 12.31
N SER A 3 -5.49 16.81 13.59
CA SER A 3 -6.64 16.13 14.19
C SER A 3 -7.90 16.66 13.53
N GLY A 4 -8.39 15.93 12.54
CA GLY A 4 -9.70 16.19 11.94
C GLY A 4 -10.75 16.07 13.03
N LYS A 5 -11.31 17.19 13.43
CA LYS A 5 -12.53 17.26 14.24
C LYS A 5 -13.61 16.52 13.45
N ILE A 6 -13.90 15.28 13.83
CA ILE A 6 -15.10 14.57 13.42
C ILE A 6 -16.24 15.33 14.09
N SER A 7 -16.81 16.24 13.32
CA SER A 7 -17.96 17.03 13.72
C SER A 7 -19.10 16.09 14.01
N LEU A 8 -19.46 16.00 15.28
CA LEU A 8 -20.58 15.23 15.80
C LEU A 8 -21.89 15.83 15.27
N LEU A 9 -22.36 15.38 14.13
CA LEU A 9 -23.74 15.56 13.71
C LEU A 9 -24.56 14.37 14.25
N ILE A 10 -24.68 14.31 15.57
CA ILE A 10 -25.72 13.53 16.26
C ILE A 10 -26.69 14.53 16.82
N LEU A 11 -27.44 15.15 15.91
CA LEU A 11 -28.59 15.97 16.30
C LEU A 11 -29.87 15.26 15.90
N ALA A 12 -30.78 15.14 16.88
CA ALA A 12 -32.20 14.86 16.75
C ALA A 12 -32.62 13.46 16.27
N LEU A 13 -32.65 12.52 17.21
CA LEU A 13 -33.63 11.40 17.16
C LEU A 13 -33.94 10.93 18.58
N PHE A 14 -34.45 11.83 19.39
CA PHE A 14 -35.23 11.52 20.59
C PHE A 14 -36.31 12.58 20.76
N THR A 15 -37.21 12.63 19.79
CA THR A 15 -38.50 13.32 19.99
C THR A 15 -39.60 12.32 19.92
N THR A 16 -40.14 12.05 21.12
CA THR A 16 -41.56 11.75 21.34
C THR A 16 -42.18 10.57 20.62
N SER A 17 -41.99 9.40 21.17
CA SER A 17 -43.07 8.40 21.23
C SER A 17 -43.06 7.79 22.63
N PHE A 18 -43.81 8.40 23.53
CA PHE A 18 -43.78 8.23 24.91
C PHE A 18 -45.01 8.11 25.56
N ALA A 19 -44.92 7.28 26.32
CA ALA A 19 -45.08 7.24 27.74
C ALA A 19 -46.38 6.68 28.22
N PHE A 20 -46.67 5.43 28.00
CA PHE A 20 -47.50 4.68 28.95
C PHE A 20 -46.91 3.28 29.13
N GLY A 21 -46.23 3.08 30.28
CA GLY A 21 -45.76 1.75 30.72
C GLY A 21 -44.28 1.52 30.88
N GLN A 22 -43.40 2.53 30.77
CA GLN A 22 -41.98 2.35 31.10
C GLN A 22 -41.77 2.17 32.60
N SER A 23 -40.92 1.18 32.98
CA SER A 23 -40.52 1.03 34.37
C SER A 23 -39.73 2.25 34.85
N GLU A 24 -39.80 2.57 36.16
CA GLU A 24 -39.03 3.64 36.78
C GLU A 24 -37.53 3.56 36.45
N ALA A 25 -36.95 2.34 36.50
CA ALA A 25 -35.57 2.10 36.18
C ALA A 25 -35.23 2.42 34.71
N LEU A 26 -36.11 2.18 33.75
CA LEU A 26 -35.90 2.54 32.36
C LEU A 26 -35.93 4.04 32.15
N LYS A 27 -36.84 4.77 32.83
CA LYS A 27 -36.81 6.24 32.79
C LYS A 27 -35.50 6.80 33.34
N ILE A 28 -34.96 6.23 34.44
CA ILE A 28 -33.68 6.63 34.98
C ILE A 28 -32.54 6.38 33.96
N VAL A 29 -32.56 5.27 33.24
CA VAL A 29 -31.55 5.01 32.18
C VAL A 29 -31.59 6.08 31.11
N VAL A 30 -32.78 6.37 30.57
CA VAL A 30 -32.98 7.37 29.52
C VAL A 30 -32.56 8.75 29.99
N ASN A 31 -32.96 9.18 31.18
CA ASN A 31 -32.60 10.47 31.76
C ASN A 31 -31.04 10.60 31.96
N ASN A 32 -30.40 9.56 32.47
CA ASN A 32 -28.94 9.59 32.65
C ASN A 32 -28.20 9.62 31.32
N LEU A 33 -28.67 8.93 30.28
CA LEU A 33 -28.12 9.05 28.92
C LEU A 33 -28.27 10.46 28.36
N ALA A 34 -29.44 11.12 28.61
CA ALA A 34 -29.66 12.51 28.21
C ALA A 34 -28.73 13.48 28.96
N PHE A 35 -28.61 13.33 30.27
CA PHE A 35 -27.67 14.13 31.07
C PHE A 35 -26.22 13.91 30.67
N TYR A 36 -25.83 12.69 30.36
CA TYR A 36 -24.50 12.43 29.83
C TYR A 36 -24.26 13.19 28.53
N LYS A 37 -25.19 13.15 27.58
CA LYS A 37 -25.09 13.92 26.32
C LYS A 37 -24.95 15.44 26.56
N GLN A 38 -25.63 15.97 27.55
CA GLN A 38 -25.63 17.38 27.85
C GLN A 38 -24.35 17.83 28.58
N LYS A 39 -23.87 17.03 29.55
CA LYS A 39 -22.83 17.43 30.51
C LYS A 39 -21.47 16.75 30.28
N GLY A 40 -21.42 15.64 29.54
CA GLY A 40 -20.19 14.89 29.28
C GLY A 40 -19.57 14.15 30.48
N ASP A 41 -20.27 14.13 31.63
CA ASP A 41 -19.74 13.57 32.87
C ASP A 41 -20.04 12.04 32.95
N LEU A 42 -18.97 11.23 33.07
CA LEU A 42 -19.07 9.76 33.13
C LEU A 42 -19.93 9.22 34.28
N LYS A 43 -20.15 10.01 35.37
CA LYS A 43 -21.04 9.60 36.46
C LYS A 43 -22.46 9.25 35.97
N TYR A 44 -22.96 9.97 34.95
CA TYR A 44 -24.27 9.68 34.39
C TYR A 44 -24.29 8.34 33.64
N LEU A 45 -23.20 7.97 32.94
CA LEU A 45 -23.09 6.65 32.33
C LEU A 45 -22.96 5.54 33.38
N SER A 46 -22.27 5.79 34.49
CA SER A 46 -22.21 4.86 35.63
C SER A 46 -23.58 4.62 36.24
N ASN A 47 -24.37 5.71 36.44
CA ASN A 47 -25.72 5.60 36.95
C ASN A 47 -26.66 4.90 35.98
N ALA A 48 -26.55 5.22 34.67
CA ALA A 48 -27.30 4.54 33.63
C ALA A 48 -27.02 3.04 33.61
N LYS A 49 -25.73 2.63 33.78
CA LYS A 49 -25.34 1.23 33.84
C LYS A 49 -25.96 0.49 35.03
N LYS A 50 -25.87 1.05 36.22
CA LYS A 50 -26.50 0.46 37.43
C LYS A 50 -28.00 0.21 37.22
N SER A 51 -28.68 1.22 36.67
CA SER A 51 -30.12 1.10 36.40
C SER A 51 -30.43 0.12 35.27
N ALA A 52 -29.63 0.10 34.19
CA ALA A 52 -29.81 -0.85 33.08
C ALA A 52 -29.57 -2.31 33.51
N ASP A 53 -28.57 -2.54 34.39
CA ASP A 53 -28.30 -3.87 34.92
C ASP A 53 -29.41 -4.34 35.87
N SER A 54 -30.02 -3.44 36.65
CA SER A 54 -31.17 -3.75 37.50
C SER A 54 -32.46 -4.10 36.74
N LEU A 55 -32.56 -3.75 35.45
CA LEU A 55 -33.69 -4.13 34.61
C LEU A 55 -33.66 -5.61 34.19
N VAL A 56 -32.53 -6.28 34.28
CA VAL A 56 -32.32 -7.63 33.73
C VAL A 56 -31.94 -8.57 34.85
N VAL A 57 -32.92 -9.00 35.65
CA VAL A 57 -32.72 -9.87 36.82
C VAL A 57 -33.23 -11.27 36.54
N THR A 58 -34.37 -11.40 35.91
CA THR A 58 -35.02 -12.68 35.66
C THR A 58 -34.70 -13.24 34.26
N ARG A 59 -34.98 -14.54 34.07
CA ARG A 59 -34.90 -15.17 32.73
C ARG A 59 -35.81 -14.48 31.71
N LYS A 60 -36.97 -13.97 32.14
CA LYS A 60 -37.91 -13.23 31.28
C LYS A 60 -37.29 -11.89 30.86
N ASP A 61 -36.65 -11.17 31.79
CA ASP A 61 -35.97 -9.92 31.50
C ASP A 61 -34.80 -10.12 30.53
N SER A 62 -34.08 -11.22 30.66
CA SER A 62 -32.97 -11.58 29.75
C SER A 62 -33.42 -11.82 28.30
N ALA A 63 -34.73 -12.00 28.06
CA ALA A 63 -35.32 -12.12 26.74
C ALA A 63 -36.05 -10.82 26.30
N ASP A 64 -36.23 -9.87 27.18
CA ASP A 64 -36.89 -8.60 26.90
C ASP A 64 -36.08 -7.72 25.97
N LEU A 65 -36.71 -7.30 24.87
CA LEU A 65 -36.02 -6.56 23.80
C LEU A 65 -35.63 -5.16 24.24
N GLU A 66 -36.58 -4.40 24.82
CA GLU A 66 -36.35 -3.01 25.20
C GLU A 66 -35.27 -2.87 26.29
N LYS A 67 -35.36 -3.67 27.33
CA LYS A 67 -34.40 -3.67 28.45
C LYS A 67 -32.97 -3.96 27.95
N ASN A 68 -32.83 -4.92 27.08
CA ASN A 68 -31.50 -5.28 26.54
C ASN A 68 -31.00 -4.27 25.52
N VAL A 69 -31.81 -3.63 24.70
CA VAL A 69 -31.41 -2.55 23.82
C VAL A 69 -30.81 -1.39 24.62
N TYR A 70 -31.47 -0.95 25.68
CA TYR A 70 -30.95 0.13 26.52
C TYR A 70 -29.67 -0.28 27.25
N ARG A 71 -29.56 -1.54 27.68
CA ARG A 71 -28.31 -2.09 28.23
C ARG A 71 -27.19 -2.06 27.20
N ILE A 72 -27.45 -2.44 25.95
CA ILE A 72 -26.48 -2.39 24.83
C ILE A 72 -26.04 -0.93 24.59
N ILE A 73 -26.95 0.02 24.56
CA ILE A 73 -26.64 1.46 24.34
C ILE A 73 -25.71 1.96 25.44
N VAL A 74 -26.08 1.71 26.71
CA VAL A 74 -25.29 2.18 27.87
C VAL A 74 -23.89 1.57 27.84
N ASN A 75 -23.79 0.26 27.67
CA ASN A 75 -22.51 -0.43 27.63
C ASN A 75 -21.63 0.05 26.47
N SER A 76 -22.22 0.21 25.27
CA SER A 76 -21.52 0.72 24.08
C SER A 76 -21.06 2.16 24.27
N SER A 77 -21.88 3.00 24.93
CA SER A 77 -21.52 4.38 25.26
C SER A 77 -20.32 4.44 26.23
N ILE A 78 -20.32 3.62 27.27
CA ILE A 78 -19.20 3.53 28.20
C ILE A 78 -17.93 3.11 27.46
N LEU A 79 -17.97 2.01 26.71
CA LEU A 79 -16.81 1.52 25.93
C LEU A 79 -16.26 2.56 24.95
N TYR A 80 -17.11 3.34 24.34
CA TYR A 80 -16.71 4.37 23.38
C TYR A 80 -16.09 5.58 24.06
N THR A 81 -16.69 6.08 25.15
CA THR A 81 -16.29 7.33 25.80
C THR A 81 -15.24 7.19 26.87
N ASP A 82 -15.31 6.12 27.65
CA ASP A 82 -14.34 5.85 28.71
C ASP A 82 -13.13 5.06 28.19
N SER A 83 -12.38 5.70 27.30
CA SER A 83 -11.21 5.06 26.68
C SER A 83 -10.07 4.73 27.66
N LEU A 84 -10.05 5.38 28.81
CA LEU A 84 -9.06 5.19 29.87
C LEU A 84 -9.56 4.23 30.98
N ASN A 85 -10.74 3.65 30.79
CA ASN A 85 -11.38 2.75 31.76
C ASN A 85 -11.49 3.31 33.19
N LYS A 86 -11.83 4.60 33.33
CA LYS A 86 -12.02 5.25 34.62
C LYS A 86 -13.19 4.66 35.44
N LEU A 87 -14.15 4.03 34.75
CA LEU A 87 -15.26 3.32 35.37
C LEU A 87 -14.94 1.86 35.73
N ASN A 88 -13.67 1.45 35.63
CA ASN A 88 -13.15 0.14 36.03
C ASN A 88 -13.97 -1.05 35.48
N GLN A 89 -14.27 -1.03 34.17
CA GLN A 89 -14.94 -2.13 33.53
C GLN A 89 -13.96 -3.30 33.31
N PRO A 90 -14.40 -4.57 33.51
CA PRO A 90 -13.55 -5.74 33.29
C PRO A 90 -13.18 -5.90 31.80
N GLU A 91 -12.09 -6.60 31.51
CA GLU A 91 -11.67 -6.87 30.12
C GLU A 91 -12.73 -7.62 29.30
N THR A 92 -13.57 -8.41 29.96
CA THR A 92 -14.70 -9.13 29.35
C THR A 92 -15.86 -8.22 28.93
N PHE A 93 -15.85 -6.94 29.33
CA PHE A 93 -16.96 -6.03 29.10
C PHE A 93 -17.21 -5.75 27.60
N LEU A 94 -16.14 -5.55 26.83
CA LEU A 94 -16.24 -5.38 25.38
C LEU A 94 -16.78 -6.63 24.68
N PRO A 95 -16.22 -7.84 24.84
CA PRO A 95 -16.74 -9.03 24.19
C PRO A 95 -18.16 -9.38 24.64
N GLN A 96 -18.50 -9.19 25.93
CA GLN A 96 -19.86 -9.40 26.42
C GLN A 96 -20.88 -8.44 25.81
N THR A 97 -20.53 -7.16 25.67
CA THR A 97 -21.39 -6.16 25.02
C THR A 97 -21.58 -6.47 23.53
N ALA A 98 -20.51 -6.86 22.85
CA ALA A 98 -20.55 -7.28 21.45
C ALA A 98 -21.47 -8.51 21.26
N ALA A 99 -21.31 -9.54 22.08
CA ALA A 99 -22.15 -10.75 22.05
C ALA A 99 -23.62 -10.43 22.35
N LEU A 100 -23.88 -9.49 23.26
CA LEU A 100 -25.23 -9.06 23.57
C LEU A 100 -25.88 -8.35 22.36
N LEU A 101 -25.15 -7.45 21.71
CA LEU A 101 -25.63 -6.79 20.49
C LEU A 101 -25.91 -7.82 19.38
N ASP A 102 -24.97 -8.75 19.13
CA ASP A 102 -25.10 -9.79 18.13
C ASP A 102 -26.33 -10.68 18.35
N LYS A 103 -26.58 -11.06 19.61
CA LYS A 103 -27.76 -11.84 20.00
C LYS A 103 -29.08 -11.13 19.71
N PHE A 104 -29.14 -9.81 19.95
CA PHE A 104 -30.40 -9.08 19.85
C PHE A 104 -30.66 -8.50 18.45
N GLN A 105 -29.64 -8.21 17.66
CA GLN A 105 -29.82 -7.66 16.30
C GLN A 105 -30.58 -8.62 15.36
N GLU A 106 -30.65 -9.91 15.68
CA GLU A 106 -31.34 -10.94 14.89
C GLU A 106 -32.79 -11.16 15.33
N LYS A 107 -33.29 -10.44 16.36
CA LYS A 107 -34.62 -10.63 16.86
C LYS A 107 -35.65 -9.96 15.98
N GLY A 108 -36.80 -10.64 15.68
CA GLY A 108 -37.77 -10.21 14.68
C GLY A 108 -38.38 -8.83 14.88
N LYS A 109 -38.49 -8.31 16.11
CA LYS A 109 -39.08 -6.98 16.40
C LYS A 109 -38.00 -5.89 16.60
N ILE A 110 -36.72 -6.19 16.35
CA ILE A 110 -35.61 -5.28 16.59
C ILE A 110 -35.66 -4.03 15.73
N TYR A 111 -36.29 -4.08 14.57
CA TYR A 111 -36.43 -2.93 13.66
C TYR A 111 -37.01 -1.68 14.34
N LYS A 112 -37.74 -1.84 15.44
CA LYS A 112 -38.25 -0.71 16.24
C LYS A 112 -37.18 0.09 16.94
N TYR A 113 -35.98 -0.50 17.11
CA TYR A 113 -34.82 0.06 17.81
C TYR A 113 -33.62 0.17 16.87
N GLN A 114 -33.87 0.26 15.56
CA GLN A 114 -32.76 0.33 14.59
C GLN A 114 -31.81 1.50 14.82
N PRO A 115 -32.26 2.74 15.12
CA PRO A 115 -31.38 3.86 15.42
C PRO A 115 -30.46 3.62 16.62
N GLU A 116 -30.99 2.99 17.66
CA GLU A 116 -30.27 2.62 18.88
C GLU A 116 -29.18 1.60 18.60
N LEU A 117 -29.52 0.56 17.82
CA LEU A 117 -28.54 -0.45 17.41
C LEU A 117 -27.45 0.12 16.50
N ASP A 118 -27.83 0.99 15.57
CA ASP A 118 -26.88 1.64 14.68
C ASP A 118 -25.91 2.55 15.46
N TYR A 119 -26.41 3.21 16.51
CA TYR A 119 -25.56 3.93 17.45
C TYR A 119 -24.59 2.99 18.18
N ALA A 120 -25.09 1.90 18.76
CA ALA A 120 -24.26 0.93 19.47
C ALA A 120 -23.20 0.28 18.55
N LYS A 121 -23.59 -0.08 17.32
CA LYS A 121 -22.67 -0.59 16.30
C LYS A 121 -21.56 0.40 15.98
N ARG A 122 -21.89 1.68 15.78
CA ARG A 122 -20.86 2.73 15.58
C ARG A 122 -19.91 2.88 16.77
N CYS A 123 -20.43 2.81 17.99
CA CYS A 123 -19.60 2.84 19.20
C CYS A 123 -18.62 1.66 19.22
N LEU A 124 -19.11 0.42 19.04
CA LEU A 124 -18.27 -0.78 19.04
C LEU A 124 -17.25 -0.76 17.90
N ALA A 125 -17.64 -0.34 16.69
CA ALA A 125 -16.71 -0.20 15.57
C ALA A 125 -15.53 0.71 15.94
N ASN A 126 -15.82 1.89 16.53
CA ASN A 126 -14.77 2.82 16.95
C ASN A 126 -13.86 2.26 18.07
N VAL A 127 -14.45 1.49 19.00
CA VAL A 127 -13.66 0.81 20.05
C VAL A 127 -12.70 -0.20 19.44
N TYR A 128 -13.18 -1.04 18.51
CA TYR A 128 -12.32 -1.99 17.79
C TYR A 128 -11.27 -1.30 16.93
N ILE A 129 -11.59 -0.18 16.27
CA ILE A 129 -10.61 0.62 15.52
C ILE A 129 -9.49 1.11 16.45
N ARG A 130 -9.84 1.71 17.60
CA ARG A 130 -8.82 2.16 18.58
C ARG A 130 -7.94 1.01 19.05
N LYS A 131 -8.54 -0.15 19.36
CA LYS A 131 -7.81 -1.36 19.78
C LYS A 131 -6.88 -1.85 18.67
N GLY A 132 -7.34 -1.85 17.41
CA GLY A 132 -6.52 -2.23 16.25
C GLY A 132 -5.31 -1.31 16.05
N PHE A 133 -5.49 0.00 16.25
CA PHE A 133 -4.35 0.94 16.21
C PHE A 133 -3.35 0.73 17.34
N ALA A 134 -3.82 0.44 18.56
CA ALA A 134 -2.94 0.13 19.68
C ALA A 134 -2.10 -1.12 19.40
N LEU A 135 -2.73 -2.19 18.89
CA LEU A 135 -2.07 -3.43 18.49
C LEU A 135 -1.08 -3.20 17.33
N SER A 136 -1.46 -2.41 16.33
CA SER A 136 -0.57 -2.05 15.22
C SER A 136 0.66 -1.28 15.70
N LYS A 137 0.49 -0.40 16.68
CA LYS A 137 1.60 0.36 17.27
C LYS A 137 2.57 -0.53 18.06
N SER A 138 2.08 -1.59 18.69
CA SER A 138 2.92 -2.58 19.37
C SER A 138 3.51 -3.65 18.43
N GLY A 139 3.21 -3.60 17.13
CA GLY A 139 3.67 -4.59 16.15
C GLY A 139 2.82 -5.87 16.08
N ASP A 140 1.76 -5.97 16.86
CA ASP A 140 0.86 -7.13 16.86
C ASP A 140 -0.15 -7.03 15.69
N PHE A 141 0.35 -7.14 14.47
CA PHE A 141 -0.46 -6.99 13.27
C PHE A 141 -1.49 -8.12 13.08
N LYS A 142 -1.21 -9.32 13.59
CA LYS A 142 -2.16 -10.44 13.55
C LYS A 142 -3.45 -10.09 14.29
N ASN A 143 -3.34 -9.74 15.56
CA ASN A 143 -4.50 -9.35 16.35
C ASN A 143 -5.11 -8.02 15.88
N ALA A 144 -4.31 -7.11 15.28
CA ALA A 144 -4.81 -5.89 14.68
C ALA A 144 -5.78 -6.17 13.52
N VAL A 145 -5.43 -7.09 12.62
CA VAL A 145 -6.32 -7.53 11.51
C VAL A 145 -7.64 -8.05 12.07
N ASP A 146 -7.59 -8.95 13.06
CA ASP A 146 -8.80 -9.55 13.66
C ASP A 146 -9.75 -8.49 14.25
N VAL A 147 -9.21 -7.50 14.96
CA VAL A 147 -10.06 -6.47 15.58
C VAL A 147 -10.55 -5.44 14.55
N PHE A 148 -9.78 -5.14 13.49
CA PHE A 148 -10.27 -4.32 12.39
C PHE A 148 -11.38 -5.03 11.59
N GLN A 149 -11.31 -6.35 11.42
CA GLN A 149 -12.39 -7.13 10.82
C GLN A 149 -13.66 -7.10 11.68
N LYS A 150 -13.53 -7.16 13.02
CA LYS A 150 -14.66 -6.94 13.95
C LYS A 150 -15.24 -5.54 13.80
N ALA A 151 -14.40 -4.50 13.67
CA ALA A 151 -14.85 -3.14 13.40
C ALA A 151 -15.63 -3.05 12.09
N LYS A 152 -15.16 -3.69 11.03
CA LYS A 152 -15.82 -3.74 9.72
C LYS A 152 -17.20 -4.42 9.79
N ARG A 153 -17.35 -5.47 10.60
CA ARG A 153 -18.64 -6.15 10.79
C ARG A 153 -19.70 -5.19 11.36
N TYR A 154 -19.31 -4.32 12.30
CA TYR A 154 -20.21 -3.33 12.91
C TYR A 154 -20.40 -2.06 12.08
N ALA A 155 -19.46 -1.71 11.22
CA ALA A 155 -19.54 -0.54 10.36
C ALA A 155 -19.09 -0.87 8.91
N PRO A 156 -19.84 -1.71 8.17
CA PRO A 156 -19.45 -2.17 6.84
C PRO A 156 -19.34 -1.03 5.81
N ALA A 157 -20.11 0.04 5.98
CA ALA A 157 -20.07 1.22 5.12
C ALA A 157 -18.86 2.14 5.38
N HIS A 158 -18.11 1.93 6.46
CA HIS A 158 -16.96 2.76 6.81
C HIS A 158 -15.73 2.34 6.00
N LYS A 159 -15.55 2.96 4.82
CA LYS A 159 -14.54 2.60 3.82
C LYS A 159 -13.11 2.58 4.35
N GLN A 160 -12.78 3.48 5.29
CA GLN A 160 -11.42 3.58 5.85
C GLN A 160 -10.98 2.32 6.63
N ILE A 161 -11.91 1.52 7.15
CA ILE A 161 -11.55 0.28 7.84
C ILE A 161 -10.85 -0.69 6.89
N ASN A 162 -11.21 -0.69 5.60
CA ASN A 162 -10.53 -1.49 4.59
C ASN A 162 -9.04 -1.10 4.47
N ALA A 163 -8.72 0.20 4.60
CA ALA A 163 -7.33 0.66 4.58
C ALA A 163 -6.55 0.20 5.81
N TYR A 164 -7.19 0.17 6.98
CA TYR A 164 -6.57 -0.32 8.22
C TYR A 164 -6.28 -1.83 8.15
N ILE A 165 -7.24 -2.61 7.61
CA ILE A 165 -7.02 -4.05 7.38
C ILE A 165 -5.93 -4.25 6.34
N ALA A 166 -5.97 -3.55 5.21
CA ALA A 166 -4.97 -3.64 4.16
C ALA A 166 -3.55 -3.36 4.68
N TYR A 167 -3.40 -2.29 5.46
CA TYR A 167 -2.13 -1.93 6.09
C TYR A 167 -1.63 -3.01 7.04
N ALA A 168 -2.49 -3.46 7.96
CA ALA A 168 -2.11 -4.47 8.96
C ALA A 168 -1.79 -5.82 8.31
N SER A 169 -2.57 -6.25 7.30
CA SER A 169 -2.31 -7.48 6.52
C SER A 169 -0.99 -7.39 5.75
N ASN A 170 -0.67 -6.21 5.16
CA ASN A 170 0.61 -5.99 4.48
C ASN A 170 1.79 -6.09 5.46
N LYS A 171 1.69 -5.47 6.63
CA LYS A 171 2.73 -5.55 7.69
C LYS A 171 2.89 -6.95 8.26
N LEU A 172 1.81 -7.73 8.32
CA LEU A 172 1.83 -9.14 8.71
C LEU A 172 2.48 -10.06 7.66
N GLY A 173 2.67 -9.57 6.43
CA GLY A 173 3.12 -10.38 5.29
C GLY A 173 2.00 -11.13 4.57
N ASN A 174 0.75 -10.89 4.93
CA ASN A 174 -0.42 -11.48 4.29
C ASN A 174 -0.76 -10.74 2.99
N LEU A 175 0.18 -10.85 2.01
CA LEU A 175 0.19 -10.02 0.80
C LEU A 175 -1.08 -10.20 -0.05
N GLN A 176 -1.62 -11.43 -0.14
CA GLN A 176 -2.82 -11.68 -0.93
C GLN A 176 -4.06 -10.98 -0.37
N GLU A 177 -4.22 -11.01 0.95
CA GLU A 177 -5.32 -10.31 1.62
C GLU A 177 -5.17 -8.79 1.47
N ALA A 178 -3.95 -8.27 1.71
CA ALA A 178 -3.64 -6.86 1.53
C ALA A 178 -3.92 -6.38 0.09
N ALA A 179 -3.51 -7.15 -0.93
CA ALA A 179 -3.79 -6.86 -2.33
C ALA A 179 -5.28 -6.73 -2.63
N ASN A 180 -6.10 -7.64 -2.08
CA ASN A 180 -7.55 -7.62 -2.26
C ASN A 180 -8.18 -6.34 -1.65
N TYR A 181 -7.76 -5.97 -0.44
CA TYR A 181 -8.27 -4.76 0.21
C TYR A 181 -7.80 -3.49 -0.50
N TYR A 182 -6.52 -3.38 -0.92
CA TYR A 182 -6.04 -2.23 -1.68
C TYR A 182 -6.72 -2.11 -3.05
N SER A 183 -6.98 -3.23 -3.75
CA SER A 183 -7.74 -3.22 -5.01
C SER A 183 -9.15 -2.64 -4.83
N ASN A 184 -9.83 -3.02 -3.76
CA ASN A 184 -11.15 -2.47 -3.42
C ASN A 184 -11.07 -0.96 -3.09
N LEU A 185 -10.04 -0.52 -2.38
CA LEU A 185 -9.81 0.90 -2.06
C LEU A 185 -9.56 1.72 -3.34
N ILE A 186 -8.75 1.22 -4.26
CA ILE A 186 -8.46 1.86 -5.56
C ILE A 186 -9.75 1.98 -6.41
N ASN A 187 -10.68 1.04 -6.29
CA ASN A 187 -11.96 1.12 -7.01
C ASN A 187 -12.93 2.14 -6.41
N THR A 188 -12.79 2.45 -5.13
CA THR A 188 -13.67 3.40 -4.41
C THR A 188 -13.07 4.79 -4.27
N ASP A 189 -11.74 4.91 -4.22
CA ASP A 189 -10.98 6.16 -4.11
C ASP A 189 -9.65 6.01 -4.85
N SER A 190 -9.72 6.10 -6.17
CA SER A 190 -8.57 5.91 -7.07
C SER A 190 -7.59 7.09 -7.10
N THR A 191 -7.87 8.18 -6.39
CA THR A 191 -7.01 9.37 -6.37
C THR A 191 -5.92 9.32 -5.30
N LYS A 192 -6.01 8.37 -4.36
CA LYS A 192 -4.98 8.21 -3.33
C LYS A 192 -3.77 7.47 -3.86
N LEU A 193 -2.72 8.23 -4.10
CA LEU A 193 -1.43 7.73 -4.60
C LEU A 193 -0.89 6.57 -3.76
N GLU A 194 -0.94 6.69 -2.42
CA GLU A 194 -0.49 5.65 -1.49
C GLU A 194 -1.11 4.27 -1.76
N TYR A 195 -2.41 4.23 -2.11
CA TYR A 195 -3.08 2.96 -2.40
C TYR A 195 -2.59 2.35 -3.71
N LEU A 196 -2.34 3.19 -4.73
CA LEU A 196 -1.85 2.75 -6.03
C LEU A 196 -0.42 2.20 -5.93
N GLU A 197 0.47 2.93 -5.26
CA GLU A 197 1.88 2.54 -5.07
C GLU A 197 1.99 1.26 -4.24
N THR A 198 1.28 1.21 -3.10
CA THR A 198 1.32 0.03 -2.23
C THR A 198 0.75 -1.20 -2.93
N ALA A 199 -0.39 -1.08 -3.61
CA ALA A 199 -0.97 -2.21 -4.35
C ALA A 199 -0.05 -2.69 -5.48
N SER A 200 0.56 -1.77 -6.24
CA SER A 200 1.53 -2.13 -7.28
C SER A 200 2.72 -2.90 -6.70
N THR A 201 3.27 -2.42 -5.59
CA THR A 201 4.38 -3.07 -4.91
C THR A 201 4.01 -4.47 -4.42
N ILE A 202 2.84 -4.62 -3.80
CA ILE A 202 2.34 -5.93 -3.33
C ILE A 202 2.18 -6.89 -4.51
N TYR A 203 1.56 -6.47 -5.63
CA TYR A 203 1.40 -7.34 -6.80
C TYR A 203 2.73 -7.70 -7.44
N LYS A 204 3.73 -6.79 -7.45
CA LYS A 204 5.12 -7.13 -7.85
C LYS A 204 5.70 -8.21 -6.94
N SER A 205 5.54 -8.09 -5.63
CA SER A 205 6.02 -9.10 -4.67
C SER A 205 5.32 -10.46 -4.79
N LEU A 206 4.05 -10.47 -5.22
CA LEU A 206 3.29 -11.69 -5.52
C LEU A 206 3.63 -12.28 -6.90
N GLY A 207 4.51 -11.65 -7.68
CA GLY A 207 4.84 -12.07 -9.05
C GLY A 207 3.79 -11.69 -10.10
N ASP A 208 2.67 -11.07 -9.71
CA ASP A 208 1.61 -10.62 -10.63
C ASP A 208 1.94 -9.23 -11.23
N THR A 209 2.99 -9.23 -12.05
CA THR A 209 3.47 -8.02 -12.73
C THR A 209 2.41 -7.43 -13.68
N ALA A 210 1.49 -8.25 -14.17
CA ALA A 210 0.41 -7.77 -15.04
C ALA A 210 -0.58 -6.88 -14.29
N LYS A 211 -1.03 -7.31 -13.10
CA LYS A 211 -1.88 -6.47 -12.24
C LYS A 211 -1.14 -5.23 -11.72
N ALA A 212 0.14 -5.37 -11.34
CA ALA A 212 0.95 -4.22 -10.95
C ALA A 212 0.96 -3.16 -12.06
N LEU A 213 1.22 -3.55 -13.31
CA LEU A 213 1.21 -2.66 -14.47
C LEU A 213 -0.17 -2.02 -14.70
N GLN A 214 -1.24 -2.80 -14.58
CA GLN A 214 -2.61 -2.28 -14.72
C GLN A 214 -2.91 -1.18 -13.72
N ILE A 215 -2.50 -1.36 -12.46
CA ILE A 215 -2.68 -0.38 -11.37
C ILE A 215 -1.88 0.89 -11.67
N VAL A 216 -0.60 0.76 -12.02
CA VAL A 216 0.27 1.90 -12.35
C VAL A 216 -0.29 2.69 -13.53
N LYS A 217 -0.72 2.01 -14.60
CA LYS A 217 -1.36 2.66 -15.77
C LYS A 217 -2.67 3.36 -15.41
N LYS A 218 -3.48 2.77 -14.53
CA LYS A 218 -4.67 3.44 -13.99
C LYS A 218 -4.28 4.70 -13.22
N GLY A 219 -3.27 4.60 -12.35
CA GLY A 219 -2.75 5.73 -11.59
C GLY A 219 -2.24 6.86 -12.48
N ARG A 220 -1.46 6.55 -13.51
CA ARG A 220 -0.94 7.55 -14.46
C ARG A 220 -2.02 8.27 -15.26
N ARG A 221 -3.12 7.59 -15.58
CA ARG A 221 -4.27 8.26 -16.23
C ARG A 221 -4.95 9.28 -15.32
N LEU A 222 -4.97 9.01 -14.01
CA LEU A 222 -5.59 9.87 -13.00
C LEU A 222 -4.65 10.97 -12.51
N LEU A 223 -3.35 10.68 -12.46
CA LEU A 223 -2.29 11.53 -11.95
C LEU A 223 -1.14 11.62 -12.98
N PRO A 224 -1.37 12.22 -14.17
CA PRO A 224 -0.43 12.15 -15.31
C PRO A 224 0.93 12.80 -15.02
N GLN A 225 0.98 13.74 -14.09
CA GLN A 225 2.22 14.44 -13.70
C GLN A 225 2.98 13.73 -12.56
N ASN A 226 2.48 12.58 -12.10
CA ASN A 226 3.15 11.86 -11.02
C ASN A 226 4.40 11.14 -11.52
N LYS A 227 5.56 11.61 -11.08
CA LYS A 227 6.88 11.09 -11.49
C LYS A 227 7.12 9.65 -11.02
N GLN A 228 6.63 9.30 -9.83
CA GLN A 228 6.81 7.97 -9.26
C GLN A 228 6.06 6.90 -10.08
N LEU A 229 4.81 7.17 -10.44
CA LEU A 229 4.03 6.26 -11.27
C LEU A 229 4.62 6.10 -12.67
N LEU A 230 5.19 7.18 -13.25
CA LEU A 230 5.92 7.10 -14.52
C LEU A 230 7.13 6.19 -14.41
N GLN A 231 7.92 6.35 -13.37
CA GLN A 231 9.11 5.53 -13.12
C GLN A 231 8.75 4.07 -12.84
N ASP A 232 7.68 3.82 -12.08
CA ASP A 232 7.19 2.46 -11.80
C ASP A 232 6.73 1.74 -13.08
N GLU A 233 6.04 2.43 -13.99
CA GLU A 233 5.64 1.86 -15.29
C GLU A 233 6.86 1.54 -16.14
N ALA A 234 7.80 2.46 -16.23
CA ALA A 234 9.04 2.27 -16.97
C ALA A 234 9.88 1.10 -16.44
N ASN A 235 10.01 0.99 -15.11
CA ASN A 235 10.72 -0.11 -14.46
C ASN A 235 10.08 -1.47 -14.77
N ILE A 236 8.73 -1.53 -14.80
CA ILE A 236 8.03 -2.77 -15.15
C ILE A 236 8.33 -3.17 -16.61
N TYR A 237 8.29 -2.22 -17.55
CA TYR A 237 8.61 -2.50 -18.94
C TYR A 237 10.09 -2.87 -19.14
N ASN A 238 11.01 -2.15 -18.49
CA ASN A 238 12.44 -2.45 -18.53
C ASN A 238 12.74 -3.86 -18.01
N ASN A 239 12.18 -4.24 -16.86
CA ASN A 239 12.37 -5.57 -16.27
C ASN A 239 11.79 -6.69 -17.15
N LYS A 240 10.73 -6.40 -17.90
CA LYS A 240 10.15 -7.33 -18.89
C LYS A 240 10.87 -7.31 -20.23
N ARG A 241 11.84 -6.44 -20.43
CA ARG A 241 12.49 -6.17 -21.71
C ARG A 241 11.50 -5.78 -22.82
N ASP A 242 10.38 -5.18 -22.41
CA ASP A 242 9.37 -4.64 -23.36
C ASP A 242 9.76 -3.22 -23.75
N TYR A 243 10.81 -3.12 -24.56
CA TYR A 243 11.38 -1.84 -24.97
C TYR A 243 10.43 -1.02 -25.87
N LYS A 244 9.55 -1.68 -26.63
CA LYS A 244 8.53 -0.98 -27.44
C LYS A 244 7.53 -0.21 -26.58
N SER A 245 7.12 -0.79 -25.46
CA SER A 245 6.25 -0.10 -24.50
C SER A 245 6.99 0.91 -23.63
N LEU A 246 8.29 0.73 -23.43
CA LEU A 246 9.13 1.66 -22.68
C LEU A 246 9.46 2.93 -23.48
N GLU A 247 9.72 2.82 -24.78
CA GLU A 247 10.17 3.93 -25.66
C GLU A 247 9.34 5.21 -25.52
N PRO A 248 7.99 5.18 -25.54
CA PRO A 248 7.17 6.38 -25.41
C PRO A 248 7.33 7.12 -24.08
N LEU A 249 7.89 6.46 -23.06
CA LEU A 249 8.07 7.03 -21.73
C LEU A 249 9.43 7.71 -21.55
N ILE A 250 10.41 7.42 -22.44
CA ILE A 250 11.82 7.79 -22.25
C ILE A 250 12.02 9.30 -22.14
N ILE A 251 11.41 10.09 -23.01
CA ILE A 251 11.57 11.55 -22.99
C ILE A 251 11.12 12.10 -21.64
N SER A 252 9.90 11.76 -21.22
CA SER A 252 9.38 12.21 -19.92
C SER A 252 10.18 11.70 -18.73
N LEU A 253 10.77 10.50 -18.83
CA LEU A 253 11.65 9.96 -17.78
C LEU A 253 12.93 10.79 -17.65
N ILE A 254 13.59 11.10 -18.75
CA ILE A 254 14.81 11.91 -18.76
C ILE A 254 14.51 13.33 -18.28
N ASP A 255 13.46 13.98 -18.79
CA ASP A 255 13.08 15.34 -18.38
C ASP A 255 12.82 15.44 -16.87
N ASN A 256 12.20 14.43 -16.30
CA ASN A 256 11.93 14.38 -14.85
C ASN A 256 13.17 14.04 -14.02
N ASN A 257 14.25 13.53 -14.63
CA ASN A 257 15.44 12.98 -13.97
C ASN A 257 16.74 13.32 -14.71
N ALA A 258 16.90 14.55 -15.16
CA ALA A 258 17.95 15.00 -16.08
C ALA A 258 19.38 14.69 -15.65
N ASN A 259 19.64 14.57 -14.34
CA ASN A 259 20.94 14.27 -13.76
C ASN A 259 21.06 12.86 -13.17
N ASN A 260 20.15 11.96 -13.51
CA ASN A 260 20.19 10.59 -13.02
C ASN A 260 20.83 9.66 -14.06
N SER A 261 22.06 9.22 -13.78
CA SER A 261 22.82 8.32 -14.63
C SER A 261 22.12 6.99 -14.90
N GLU A 262 21.46 6.40 -13.89
CA GLU A 262 20.76 5.11 -14.02
C GLU A 262 19.57 5.20 -14.98
N ILE A 263 18.77 6.27 -14.86
CA ILE A 263 17.64 6.49 -15.78
C ILE A 263 18.13 6.75 -17.19
N THR A 264 19.20 7.54 -17.34
CA THR A 264 19.83 7.79 -18.63
C THR A 264 20.36 6.49 -19.25
N PHE A 265 20.95 5.63 -18.45
CA PHE A 265 21.41 4.30 -18.88
C PHE A 265 20.25 3.38 -19.29
N VAL A 266 19.15 3.35 -18.53
CA VAL A 266 17.93 2.59 -18.92
C VAL A 266 17.38 3.08 -20.25
N ALA A 267 17.38 4.39 -20.49
CA ALA A 267 16.97 4.98 -21.77
C ALA A 267 17.91 4.57 -22.91
N ALA A 268 19.22 4.60 -22.69
CA ALA A 268 20.21 4.15 -23.66
C ALA A 268 19.99 2.67 -24.03
N ASN A 269 19.81 1.81 -23.05
CA ASN A 269 19.52 0.39 -23.24
C ASN A 269 18.23 0.17 -24.03
N CYS A 270 17.20 0.95 -23.77
CA CYS A 270 15.95 0.87 -24.51
C CYS A 270 16.20 1.12 -26.00
N TYR A 271 16.87 2.23 -26.36
CA TYR A 271 17.15 2.56 -27.76
C TYR A 271 18.13 1.58 -28.41
N ASP A 272 19.13 1.07 -27.69
CA ASP A 272 20.04 0.02 -28.20
C ASP A 272 19.27 -1.25 -28.59
N ASN A 273 18.38 -1.72 -27.72
CA ASN A 273 17.57 -2.91 -28.00
C ASN A 273 16.51 -2.70 -29.11
N LEU A 274 16.16 -1.46 -29.40
CA LEU A 274 15.31 -1.09 -30.54
C LEU A 274 16.13 -0.79 -31.82
N ASN A 275 17.45 -1.02 -31.81
CA ASN A 275 18.40 -0.74 -32.89
C ASN A 275 18.47 0.76 -33.31
N GLN A 276 18.09 1.65 -32.38
CA GLN A 276 18.21 3.11 -32.56
C GLN A 276 19.57 3.58 -32.05
N TYR A 277 20.64 3.09 -32.69
CA TYR A 277 22.01 3.16 -32.17
C TYR A 277 22.53 4.58 -31.93
N ASP A 278 22.17 5.56 -32.74
CA ASP A 278 22.67 6.94 -32.55
C ASP A 278 22.06 7.61 -31.30
N LYS A 279 20.79 7.31 -30.99
CA LYS A 279 20.17 7.77 -29.73
C LYS A 279 20.78 7.03 -28.53
N ALA A 280 21.01 5.74 -28.66
CA ALA A 280 21.62 4.94 -27.61
C ALA A 280 23.05 5.42 -27.29
N GLU A 281 23.88 5.70 -28.30
CA GLU A 281 25.23 6.23 -28.19
C GLU A 281 25.25 7.55 -27.40
N SER A 282 24.42 8.52 -27.79
CA SER A 282 24.32 9.81 -27.11
C SER A 282 23.96 9.66 -25.63
N LEU A 283 23.07 8.74 -25.31
CA LEU A 283 22.62 8.52 -23.92
C LEU A 283 23.62 7.69 -23.11
N TYR A 284 24.33 6.73 -23.70
CA TYR A 284 25.43 6.05 -22.99
C TYR A 284 26.54 7.05 -22.65
N LEU A 285 26.95 7.90 -23.58
CA LEU A 285 27.93 8.96 -23.31
C LEU A 285 27.45 9.89 -22.19
N ARG A 286 26.17 10.29 -22.20
CA ARG A 286 25.59 11.12 -21.16
C ARG A 286 25.57 10.40 -19.81
N ALA A 287 25.25 9.11 -19.77
CA ALA A 287 25.29 8.32 -18.53
C ALA A 287 26.70 8.22 -17.94
N ILE A 288 27.72 8.08 -18.80
CA ILE A 288 29.15 8.07 -18.40
C ILE A 288 29.58 9.45 -17.88
N GLU A 289 29.12 10.52 -18.53
CA GLU A 289 29.40 11.90 -18.09
C GLU A 289 28.81 12.15 -16.69
N LEU A 290 27.59 11.67 -16.43
CA LEU A 290 26.93 11.81 -15.13
C LEU A 290 27.53 10.92 -14.03
N ASN A 291 28.05 9.75 -14.40
CA ASN A 291 28.70 8.81 -13.46
C ASN A 291 29.83 8.03 -14.15
N GLY A 292 31.01 8.59 -14.15
CA GLY A 292 32.19 8.03 -14.83
C GLY A 292 32.75 6.74 -14.21
N VAL A 293 32.26 6.33 -13.03
CA VAL A 293 32.69 5.08 -12.36
C VAL A 293 31.66 3.94 -12.56
N ALA A 294 30.57 4.17 -13.29
CA ALA A 294 29.61 3.13 -13.61
C ALA A 294 30.13 2.25 -14.76
N TYR A 295 30.30 0.96 -14.49
CA TYR A 295 30.81 -0.01 -15.47
C TYR A 295 29.86 -0.24 -16.64
N GLU A 296 28.58 -0.43 -16.37
CA GLU A 296 27.60 -0.88 -17.35
C GLU A 296 27.45 0.07 -18.55
N PRO A 297 27.37 1.41 -18.40
CA PRO A 297 27.30 2.31 -19.53
C PRO A 297 28.57 2.24 -20.41
N VAL A 298 29.75 2.11 -19.82
CA VAL A 298 31.03 2.02 -20.52
C VAL A 298 31.11 0.73 -21.35
N PHE A 299 30.78 -0.40 -20.71
CA PHE A 299 30.74 -1.70 -21.37
C PHE A 299 29.72 -1.74 -22.51
N ASN A 300 28.50 -1.25 -22.28
CA ASN A 300 27.45 -1.28 -23.29
C ASN A 300 27.72 -0.33 -24.47
N LEU A 301 28.42 0.77 -24.22
CA LEU A 301 28.88 1.65 -25.32
C LEU A 301 29.91 0.92 -26.21
N GLY A 302 30.85 0.19 -25.61
CA GLY A 302 31.80 -0.67 -26.35
C GLY A 302 31.08 -1.75 -27.15
N LEU A 303 30.11 -2.42 -26.55
CA LEU A 303 29.25 -3.42 -27.22
C LEU A 303 28.44 -2.80 -28.38
N LEU A 304 27.89 -1.59 -28.17
CA LEU A 304 27.17 -0.84 -29.20
C LEU A 304 28.03 -0.58 -30.43
N TYR A 305 29.25 -0.08 -30.24
CA TYR A 305 30.19 0.15 -31.34
C TYR A 305 30.62 -1.16 -32.02
N PHE A 306 30.78 -2.23 -31.25
CA PHE A 306 31.06 -3.55 -31.82
C PHE A 306 29.89 -4.02 -32.72
N LYS A 307 28.62 -3.88 -32.27
CA LYS A 307 27.44 -4.15 -33.08
C LYS A 307 27.43 -3.29 -34.35
N LYS A 308 27.66 -1.98 -34.22
CA LYS A 308 27.72 -1.04 -35.38
C LYS A 308 28.78 -1.47 -36.40
N SER A 309 29.91 -2.01 -35.94
CA SER A 309 30.99 -2.49 -36.83
C SER A 309 30.64 -3.78 -37.62
N THR A 310 29.58 -4.50 -37.20
CA THR A 310 29.11 -5.71 -37.89
C THR A 310 28.00 -5.44 -38.89
N LEU A 311 27.45 -4.22 -38.97
CA LEU A 311 26.38 -3.85 -39.87
C LEU A 311 26.93 -3.52 -41.25
N LYS A 312 26.33 -4.07 -42.32
CA LYS A 312 26.72 -3.78 -43.70
C LYS A 312 26.55 -2.29 -44.03
N GLY A 313 27.57 -1.71 -44.64
CA GLY A 313 27.54 -0.32 -45.13
C GLY A 313 27.98 0.73 -44.12
N ASN A 314 28.38 0.35 -42.92
CA ASN A 314 28.98 1.25 -41.95
C ASN A 314 30.50 1.33 -42.10
N ASN A 315 31.11 2.43 -41.60
CA ASN A 315 32.57 2.61 -41.55
C ASN A 315 33.17 1.68 -40.49
N ASP A 316 33.38 0.44 -40.89
CA ASP A 316 33.75 -0.69 -39.99
C ASP A 316 34.98 -0.39 -39.14
N ASP A 317 35.99 0.27 -39.75
CA ASP A 317 37.28 0.58 -39.07
C ASP A 317 37.13 1.58 -37.93
N LYS A 318 36.25 2.60 -38.12
CA LYS A 318 36.00 3.58 -37.06
C LYS A 318 35.19 2.95 -35.89
N ASN A 319 34.17 2.21 -36.23
CA ASN A 319 33.32 1.59 -35.21
C ASN A 319 34.08 0.52 -34.40
N ILE A 320 34.89 -0.33 -35.06
CA ILE A 320 35.65 -1.35 -34.33
C ILE A 320 36.75 -0.74 -33.45
N THR A 321 37.40 0.35 -33.92
CA THR A 321 38.40 1.08 -33.10
C THR A 321 37.73 1.71 -31.86
N SER A 322 36.55 2.32 -32.03
CA SER A 322 35.75 2.83 -30.89
C SER A 322 35.32 1.73 -29.93
N ALA A 323 34.93 0.55 -30.47
CA ALA A 323 34.57 -0.60 -29.65
C ALA A 323 35.71 -1.04 -28.76
N ILE A 324 36.92 -1.18 -29.33
CA ILE A 324 38.14 -1.54 -28.59
C ILE A 324 38.41 -0.52 -27.49
N LEU A 325 38.41 0.77 -27.80
CA LEU A 325 38.66 1.83 -26.84
C LEU A 325 37.74 1.74 -25.61
N TRP A 326 36.43 1.61 -25.82
CA TRP A 326 35.48 1.56 -24.73
C TRP A 326 35.49 0.22 -23.97
N LEU A 327 35.75 -0.91 -24.67
CA LEU A 327 35.88 -2.21 -24.03
C LEU A 327 37.19 -2.30 -23.21
N GLU A 328 38.32 -1.73 -23.68
CA GLU A 328 39.55 -1.63 -22.88
C GLU A 328 39.27 -0.82 -21.60
N LYS A 329 38.59 0.33 -21.71
CA LYS A 329 38.22 1.13 -20.55
C LYS A 329 37.32 0.35 -19.58
N ALA A 330 36.32 -0.39 -20.08
CA ALA A 330 35.51 -1.27 -19.27
C ALA A 330 36.33 -2.37 -18.58
N ASN A 331 37.27 -2.97 -19.31
CA ASN A 331 38.14 -3.98 -18.76
C ASN A 331 39.12 -3.46 -17.72
N GLU A 332 39.52 -2.20 -17.79
CA GLU A 332 40.29 -1.54 -16.70
C GLU A 332 39.46 -1.39 -15.43
N MET A 333 38.17 -1.07 -15.58
CA MET A 333 37.24 -0.96 -14.45
C MET A 333 36.91 -2.31 -13.80
N VAL A 334 36.70 -3.36 -14.60
CA VAL A 334 36.40 -4.72 -14.14
C VAL A 334 37.27 -5.75 -14.87
N PRO A 335 38.51 -5.96 -14.41
CA PRO A 335 39.51 -6.76 -15.14
C PRO A 335 39.16 -8.25 -15.32
N LYS A 336 38.25 -8.79 -14.54
CA LYS A 336 37.81 -10.19 -14.56
C LYS A 336 36.45 -10.42 -15.21
N ASP A 337 35.89 -9.42 -15.88
CA ASP A 337 34.63 -9.63 -16.62
C ASP A 337 34.91 -10.45 -17.90
N LYS A 338 34.50 -11.72 -17.84
CA LYS A 338 34.68 -12.68 -18.95
C LYS A 338 34.03 -12.19 -20.24
N LYS A 339 32.83 -11.58 -20.15
CA LYS A 339 32.11 -11.07 -21.33
C LYS A 339 32.86 -9.91 -22.00
N CYS A 340 33.45 -9.03 -21.22
CA CYS A 340 34.26 -7.93 -21.74
C CYS A 340 35.51 -8.47 -22.47
N LEU A 341 36.20 -9.43 -21.86
CA LEU A 341 37.36 -10.09 -22.49
C LEU A 341 36.97 -10.85 -23.76
N GLU A 342 35.90 -11.59 -23.79
CA GLU A 342 35.39 -12.27 -24.99
C GLU A 342 35.06 -11.27 -26.12
N LEU A 343 34.48 -10.10 -25.82
CA LEU A 343 34.26 -9.06 -26.82
C LEU A 343 35.55 -8.43 -27.31
N LEU A 344 36.53 -8.18 -26.43
CA LEU A 344 37.85 -7.72 -26.83
C LEU A 344 38.55 -8.73 -27.73
N GLN A 345 38.48 -10.02 -27.39
CA GLN A 345 39.02 -11.10 -28.23
C GLN A 345 38.43 -11.04 -29.65
N LEU A 346 37.12 -10.94 -29.80
CA LEU A 346 36.43 -10.82 -31.08
C LEU A 346 36.86 -9.55 -31.86
N ALA A 347 37.01 -8.43 -31.13
CA ALA A 347 37.42 -7.18 -31.72
C ALA A 347 38.87 -7.22 -32.22
N TYR A 348 39.80 -7.86 -31.48
CA TYR A 348 41.21 -8.01 -31.90
C TYR A 348 41.36 -9.02 -33.04
N ILE A 349 40.54 -10.09 -33.08
CA ILE A 349 40.48 -10.98 -34.25
C ILE A 349 40.06 -10.16 -35.49
N LYS A 350 39.02 -9.36 -35.38
CA LYS A 350 38.51 -8.55 -36.52
C LYS A 350 39.51 -7.54 -37.04
N THR A 351 40.36 -6.98 -36.15
CA THR A 351 41.40 -5.99 -36.52
C THR A 351 42.78 -6.61 -36.84
N GLY A 352 42.97 -7.92 -36.66
CA GLY A 352 44.23 -8.59 -36.85
C GLY A 352 45.30 -8.23 -35.80
N ASN A 353 44.94 -7.69 -34.64
CA ASN A 353 45.89 -7.30 -33.58
C ASN A 353 46.33 -8.51 -32.76
N GLN A 354 47.27 -9.29 -33.29
CA GLN A 354 47.72 -10.54 -32.70
C GLN A 354 48.30 -10.36 -31.27
N ASN A 355 49.07 -9.31 -31.04
CA ASN A 355 49.67 -9.07 -29.71
C ASN A 355 48.66 -8.87 -28.59
N GLN A 356 47.58 -8.14 -28.85
CA GLN A 356 46.53 -7.95 -27.87
C GLN A 356 45.62 -9.19 -27.77
N LEU A 357 45.39 -9.88 -28.88
CA LEU A 357 44.64 -11.13 -28.90
C LEU A 357 45.31 -12.18 -27.98
N ASP A 358 46.62 -12.38 -28.08
CA ASP A 358 47.35 -13.34 -27.23
C ASP A 358 47.23 -12.97 -25.75
N ARG A 359 47.30 -11.68 -25.42
CA ARG A 359 47.14 -11.20 -24.02
C ARG A 359 45.74 -11.51 -23.47
N VAL A 360 44.72 -11.28 -24.27
CA VAL A 360 43.33 -11.54 -23.85
C VAL A 360 43.08 -13.04 -23.72
N ASN A 361 43.61 -13.88 -24.63
CA ASN A 361 43.49 -15.32 -24.57
C ASN A 361 44.12 -15.87 -23.27
N ASN A 362 45.33 -15.46 -22.93
CA ASN A 362 46.00 -15.87 -21.69
C ASN A 362 45.16 -15.49 -20.44
N ARG A 363 44.48 -14.35 -20.48
CA ARG A 363 43.62 -13.93 -19.36
C ARG A 363 42.32 -14.73 -19.28
N LEU A 364 41.71 -15.07 -20.42
CA LEU A 364 40.55 -15.93 -20.47
C LEU A 364 40.83 -17.33 -19.96
N GLU A 365 42.02 -17.90 -20.29
CA GLU A 365 42.50 -19.18 -19.78
C GLU A 365 42.65 -19.20 -18.25
N GLN A 366 43.11 -18.09 -17.66
CA GLN A 366 43.22 -17.92 -16.21
C GLN A 366 41.88 -17.81 -15.47
N LEU A 367 40.80 -17.53 -16.18
CA LEU A 367 39.44 -17.39 -15.60
C LEU A 367 38.59 -18.66 -15.73
N ASN A 368 39.06 -19.65 -16.50
CA ASN A 368 38.43 -20.96 -16.64
C ASN A 368 39.03 -21.94 -15.63
#